data_fde4f93bb80ab24c98e89c444b42751b
#
_entry.id   fde4f93bb80ab24c98e89c444b42751b
#
_cell.length_a   1.000
_cell.length_b   1.000
_cell.length_c   1.000
_cell.angle_alpha   90.00
_cell.angle_beta   90.00
_cell.angle_gamma   90.00
#
_symmetry.space_group_name_H-M   'P 1'
#
loop_
_entity.id
_entity.type
_entity.pdbx_description
1 polymer ?
#
loop_
_entity_poly.entity_id
_entity_poly.type
_entity_poly.pdbx_seq_one_letter_code
_entity_poly.pdbx_strand_id
1 'polypeptide(L)'
;TPESYEIQHAMRMMVDAGCKVMIIEASSLGLKWHRTDAIYFDYGIFTNFSHDHIGDSEHKDLEEYLQCKALLFKQCKKGIFNIDDKVFDRITENATCDITTYGFSKKADIVGYDDNLISKPGYIGVNFKTKGLKTLDVNVAIPGRFSVYNALAAMTTAIEMGISDEAILKGLDTVKVKGRVEAVKVPGNYTLLID
;
A
#
# COMPACT_ATOMS: atom_id res chain seq x y z
N THR A 1 8.47 -11.93 -4.21
CA THR A 1 7.32 -12.83 -4.52
C THR A 1 7.87 -14.25 -4.62
N PRO A 2 7.39 -15.21 -3.81
CA PRO A 2 7.77 -16.62 -3.90
C PRO A 2 7.43 -17.25 -5.25
N GLU A 3 7.86 -18.49 -5.47
CA GLU A 3 7.48 -19.26 -6.67
C GLU A 3 5.99 -19.67 -6.64
N SER A 4 5.38 -19.89 -7.80
CA SER A 4 3.94 -20.16 -7.94
C SER A 4 3.46 -21.31 -7.01
N TYR A 5 4.22 -22.39 -6.93
CA TYR A 5 3.89 -23.52 -6.06
C TYR A 5 3.90 -23.13 -4.58
N GLU A 6 4.91 -22.37 -4.14
CA GLU A 6 5.03 -21.92 -2.75
C GLU A 6 3.88 -20.99 -2.35
N ILE A 7 3.47 -20.10 -3.26
CA ILE A 7 2.31 -19.22 -3.03
C ILE A 7 1.05 -20.06 -2.84
N GLN A 8 0.77 -20.99 -3.74
CA GLN A 8 -0.43 -21.86 -3.66
C GLN A 8 -0.41 -22.73 -2.39
N HIS A 9 0.75 -23.26 -2.02
CA HIS A 9 0.91 -24.01 -0.78
C HIS A 9 0.66 -23.14 0.46
N ALA A 10 1.23 -21.95 0.51
CA ALA A 10 1.02 -21.00 1.61
C ALA A 10 -0.45 -20.58 1.70
N MET A 11 -1.12 -20.30 0.58
CA MET A 11 -2.56 -19.99 0.54
C MET A 11 -3.38 -21.15 1.12
N ARG A 12 -3.07 -22.40 0.76
CA ARG A 12 -3.76 -23.55 1.31
C ARG A 12 -3.58 -23.66 2.82
N MET A 13 -2.36 -23.50 3.32
CA MET A 13 -2.07 -23.50 4.75
C MET A 13 -2.83 -22.39 5.49
N MET A 14 -2.90 -21.19 4.91
CA MET A 14 -3.66 -20.07 5.49
C MET A 14 -5.16 -20.36 5.57
N VAL A 15 -5.73 -20.96 4.53
CA VAL A 15 -7.14 -21.37 4.54
C VAL A 15 -7.39 -22.44 5.63
N ASP A 16 -6.52 -23.43 5.74
CA ASP A 16 -6.64 -24.48 6.77
C ASP A 16 -6.48 -23.92 8.19
N ALA A 17 -5.67 -22.87 8.35
CA ALA A 17 -5.54 -22.12 9.61
C ALA A 17 -6.69 -21.15 9.89
N GLY A 18 -7.67 -21.03 8.99
CA GLY A 18 -8.84 -20.16 9.15
C GLY A 18 -8.60 -18.68 8.82
N CYS A 19 -7.49 -18.34 8.14
CA CYS A 19 -7.25 -16.98 7.68
C CYS A 19 -8.35 -16.52 6.71
N LYS A 20 -8.79 -15.28 6.87
CA LYS A 20 -9.84 -14.67 6.05
C LYS A 20 -9.29 -13.76 4.95
N VAL A 21 -8.08 -13.25 5.14
CA VAL A 21 -7.41 -12.33 4.22
C VAL A 21 -5.97 -12.79 4.06
N MET A 22 -5.49 -12.76 2.82
CA MET A 22 -4.08 -12.91 2.49
C MET A 22 -3.60 -11.62 1.84
N ILE A 23 -2.44 -11.14 2.26
CA ILE A 23 -1.76 -10.01 1.64
C ILE A 23 -0.45 -10.51 1.05
N ILE A 24 -0.19 -10.20 -0.21
CA ILE A 24 1.03 -10.57 -0.92
C ILE A 24 1.68 -9.34 -1.55
N GLU A 25 2.99 -9.22 -1.42
CA GLU A 25 3.78 -8.28 -2.19
C GLU A 25 4.08 -8.87 -3.57
N ALA A 26 3.33 -8.42 -4.57
CA ALA A 26 3.50 -8.83 -5.96
C ALA A 26 4.60 -7.99 -6.61
N SER A 27 5.85 -8.51 -6.63
CA SER A 27 6.94 -7.84 -7.32
C SER A 27 6.74 -7.85 -8.83
N SER A 28 7.24 -6.82 -9.51
CA SER A 28 7.18 -6.72 -10.97
C SER A 28 7.81 -7.91 -11.69
N LEU A 29 8.91 -8.46 -11.16
CA LEU A 29 9.52 -9.68 -11.66
C LEU A 29 8.65 -10.91 -11.40
N GLY A 30 7.97 -10.97 -10.23
CA GLY A 30 7.03 -12.06 -9.95
C GLY A 30 5.86 -12.08 -10.94
N LEU A 31 5.37 -10.90 -11.33
CA LEU A 31 4.35 -10.75 -12.36
C LEU A 31 4.91 -11.10 -13.75
N LYS A 32 6.12 -10.62 -14.10
CA LYS A 32 6.81 -10.94 -15.35
C LYS A 32 7.01 -12.45 -15.54
N TRP A 33 7.33 -13.15 -14.48
CA TRP A 33 7.60 -14.59 -14.49
C TRP A 33 6.37 -15.46 -14.17
N HIS A 34 5.18 -14.88 -14.28
CA HIS A 34 3.91 -15.60 -14.14
C HIS A 34 3.71 -16.30 -12.79
N ARG A 35 4.37 -15.82 -11.73
CA ARG A 35 4.29 -16.45 -10.39
C ARG A 35 2.91 -16.33 -9.75
N THR A 36 2.09 -15.38 -10.20
CA THR A 36 0.76 -15.10 -9.65
C THR A 36 -0.39 -15.42 -10.62
N ASP A 37 -0.13 -15.96 -11.82
CA ASP A 37 -1.15 -16.15 -12.87
C ASP A 37 -2.34 -17.02 -12.44
N ALA A 38 -2.12 -17.95 -11.50
CA ALA A 38 -3.19 -18.79 -10.96
C ALA A 38 -4.02 -18.11 -9.85
N ILE A 39 -3.81 -16.81 -9.60
CA ILE A 39 -4.50 -16.06 -8.57
C ILE A 39 -5.30 -14.92 -9.22
N TYR A 40 -6.59 -14.84 -8.88
CA TYR A 40 -7.39 -13.68 -9.19
C TYR A 40 -7.64 -12.91 -7.88
N PHE A 41 -7.01 -11.76 -7.75
CA PHE A 41 -7.06 -10.96 -6.53
C PHE A 41 -8.39 -10.22 -6.38
N ASP A 42 -8.89 -10.08 -5.15
CA ASP A 42 -10.00 -9.17 -4.89
C ASP A 42 -9.57 -7.71 -5.04
N TYR A 43 -8.33 -7.40 -4.60
CA TYR A 43 -7.77 -6.04 -4.65
C TYR A 43 -6.33 -6.07 -5.15
N GLY A 44 -6.02 -5.20 -6.12
CA GLY A 44 -4.66 -4.86 -6.52
C GLY A 44 -4.33 -3.44 -6.06
N ILE A 45 -3.18 -3.23 -5.41
CA ILE A 45 -2.83 -1.92 -4.86
C ILE A 45 -1.59 -1.37 -5.56
N PHE A 46 -1.69 -0.18 -6.13
CA PHE A 46 -0.58 0.58 -6.67
C PHE A 46 -0.20 1.73 -5.73
N THR A 47 0.98 1.67 -5.16
CA THR A 47 1.47 2.68 -4.21
C THR A 47 2.26 3.79 -4.89
N ASN A 48 3.30 3.43 -5.64
CA ASN A 48 4.16 4.38 -6.34
C ASN A 48 5.02 3.69 -7.42
N PHE A 49 5.65 4.52 -8.24
CA PHE A 49 6.64 4.11 -9.23
C PHE A 49 7.90 4.96 -9.11
N SER A 50 9.05 4.31 -8.90
CA SER A 50 10.36 4.93 -8.79
C SER A 50 11.34 4.37 -9.84
N HIS A 51 12.43 5.10 -10.08
CA HIS A 51 13.55 4.63 -10.89
C HIS A 51 14.35 3.59 -10.10
N ASP A 52 13.88 2.35 -10.13
CA ASP A 52 14.47 1.22 -9.43
C ASP A 52 14.31 -0.05 -10.26
N HIS A 53 14.98 -1.13 -9.88
CA HIS A 53 14.85 -2.43 -10.54
C HIS A 53 15.21 -2.46 -12.04
N ILE A 54 16.18 -1.64 -12.46
CA ILE A 54 16.73 -1.64 -13.83
C ILE A 54 18.14 -2.21 -13.81
N GLY A 55 18.39 -3.30 -14.54
CA GLY A 55 19.68 -3.96 -14.61
C GLY A 55 19.61 -5.33 -15.29
N ASP A 56 20.78 -5.94 -15.48
CA ASP A 56 20.94 -7.18 -16.25
C ASP A 56 20.10 -8.35 -15.75
N SER A 57 19.80 -8.42 -14.45
CA SER A 57 18.99 -9.47 -13.82
C SER A 57 17.56 -9.01 -13.48
N GLU A 58 17.16 -7.82 -13.84
CA GLU A 58 15.87 -7.23 -13.50
C GLU A 58 15.07 -6.85 -14.75
N HIS A 59 14.75 -5.56 -14.91
CA HIS A 59 14.07 -5.06 -16.11
C HIS A 59 15.06 -4.37 -17.03
N LYS A 60 14.88 -4.52 -18.33
CA LYS A 60 15.74 -3.88 -19.34
C LYS A 60 15.62 -2.35 -19.32
N ASP A 61 14.42 -1.84 -19.00
CA ASP A 61 14.12 -0.42 -18.96
C ASP A 61 12.88 -0.14 -18.08
N LEU A 62 12.62 1.16 -17.85
CA LEU A 62 11.46 1.62 -17.06
C LEU A 62 10.11 1.27 -17.71
N GLU A 63 10.08 1.15 -19.03
CA GLU A 63 8.87 0.78 -19.74
C GLU A 63 8.46 -0.65 -19.42
N GLU A 64 9.39 -1.59 -19.54
CA GLU A 64 9.14 -2.98 -19.18
C GLU A 64 8.75 -3.10 -17.70
N TYR A 65 9.44 -2.36 -16.81
CA TYR A 65 9.14 -2.34 -15.39
C TYR A 65 7.69 -1.90 -15.12
N LEU A 66 7.25 -0.80 -15.76
CA LEU A 66 5.88 -0.31 -15.66
C LEU A 66 4.87 -1.32 -16.20
N GLN A 67 5.12 -1.88 -17.39
CA GLN A 67 4.24 -2.86 -18.02
C GLN A 67 4.10 -4.12 -17.15
N CYS A 68 5.18 -4.58 -16.53
CA CYS A 68 5.12 -5.71 -15.62
C CYS A 68 4.27 -5.41 -14.37
N LYS A 69 4.40 -4.21 -13.76
CA LYS A 69 3.52 -3.80 -12.65
C LYS A 69 2.05 -3.73 -13.06
N ALA A 70 1.77 -3.26 -14.28
CA ALA A 70 0.40 -3.15 -14.80
C ALA A 70 -0.30 -4.51 -14.96
N LEU A 71 0.43 -5.62 -15.05
CA LEU A 71 -0.17 -6.96 -15.15
C LEU A 71 -1.07 -7.29 -13.95
N LEU A 72 -0.75 -6.80 -12.75
CA LEU A 72 -1.59 -6.99 -11.56
C LEU A 72 -3.04 -6.52 -11.79
N PHE A 73 -3.22 -5.43 -12.54
CA PHE A 73 -4.53 -4.81 -12.76
C PHE A 73 -5.35 -5.45 -13.89
N LYS A 74 -4.81 -6.53 -14.47
CA LYS A 74 -5.54 -7.45 -15.36
C LYS A 74 -6.00 -8.71 -14.63
N GLN A 75 -5.52 -8.95 -13.40
CA GLN A 75 -5.83 -10.14 -12.61
C GLN A 75 -6.39 -9.78 -11.20
N CYS A 76 -7.06 -8.63 -11.09
CA CYS A 76 -7.80 -8.27 -9.88
C CYS A 76 -9.18 -7.73 -10.19
N LYS A 77 -10.10 -7.81 -9.22
CA LYS A 77 -11.46 -7.25 -9.35
C LYS A 77 -11.42 -5.73 -9.26
N LYS A 78 -10.68 -5.20 -8.29
CA LYS A 78 -10.59 -3.77 -8.01
C LYS A 78 -9.14 -3.34 -7.84
N GLY A 79 -8.76 -2.29 -8.55
CA GLY A 79 -7.47 -1.63 -8.42
C GLY A 79 -7.58 -0.38 -7.54
N ILE A 80 -6.69 -0.27 -6.56
CA ILE A 80 -6.56 0.86 -5.65
C ILE A 80 -5.31 1.65 -6.06
N PHE A 81 -5.48 2.88 -6.55
CA PHE A 81 -4.39 3.61 -7.20
C PHE A 81 -4.06 4.93 -6.54
N ASN A 82 -2.77 5.21 -6.41
CA ASN A 82 -2.27 6.54 -6.11
C ASN A 82 -2.39 7.42 -7.37
N ILE A 83 -3.38 8.33 -7.38
CA ILE A 83 -3.63 9.22 -8.53
C ILE A 83 -2.56 10.32 -8.67
N ASP A 84 -1.79 10.58 -7.61
CA ASP A 84 -0.74 11.60 -7.63
C ASP A 84 0.59 11.08 -8.22
N ASP A 85 0.68 9.77 -8.46
CA ASP A 85 1.87 9.22 -9.11
C ASP A 85 1.89 9.58 -10.61
N LYS A 86 3.05 10.02 -11.08
CA LYS A 86 3.25 10.49 -12.47
C LYS A 86 2.95 9.45 -13.54
N VAL A 87 2.92 8.17 -13.19
CA VAL A 87 2.60 7.09 -14.14
C VAL A 87 1.14 6.61 -14.02
N PHE A 88 0.30 7.29 -13.25
CA PHE A 88 -1.09 6.90 -13.02
C PHE A 88 -1.85 6.61 -14.31
N ASP A 89 -1.84 7.54 -15.26
CA ASP A 89 -2.57 7.38 -16.54
C ASP A 89 -2.05 6.16 -17.32
N ARG A 90 -0.76 5.92 -17.27
CA ARG A 90 -0.11 4.82 -18.00
C ARG A 90 -0.37 3.46 -17.36
N ILE A 91 -0.32 3.36 -16.03
CA ILE A 91 -0.52 2.08 -15.34
C ILE A 91 -1.99 1.65 -15.37
N THR A 92 -2.91 2.60 -15.52
CA THR A 92 -4.35 2.36 -15.62
C THR A 92 -4.84 2.16 -17.04
N GLU A 93 -4.06 2.53 -18.07
CA GLU A 93 -4.47 2.52 -19.49
C GLU A 93 -5.07 1.19 -19.95
N ASN A 94 -4.50 0.06 -19.50
CA ASN A 94 -4.93 -1.28 -19.88
C ASN A 94 -5.46 -2.09 -18.68
N ALA A 95 -5.85 -1.42 -17.60
CA ALA A 95 -6.49 -2.07 -16.46
C ALA A 95 -7.88 -2.57 -16.84
N THR A 96 -8.23 -3.78 -16.42
CA THR A 96 -9.55 -4.39 -16.67
C THR A 96 -10.40 -4.47 -15.40
N CYS A 97 -9.89 -3.96 -14.29
CA CYS A 97 -10.55 -3.93 -12.99
C CYS A 97 -11.31 -2.62 -12.77
N ASP A 98 -12.23 -2.63 -11.81
CA ASP A 98 -12.79 -1.39 -11.27
C ASP A 98 -11.69 -0.56 -10.60
N ILE A 99 -11.73 0.76 -10.74
CA ILE A 99 -10.71 1.67 -10.23
C ILE A 99 -11.26 2.49 -9.07
N THR A 100 -10.53 2.50 -7.96
CA THR A 100 -10.70 3.44 -6.85
C THR A 100 -9.36 4.15 -6.62
N THR A 101 -9.40 5.47 -6.46
CA THR A 101 -8.21 6.31 -6.39
C THR A 101 -8.03 6.95 -5.01
N TYR A 102 -6.78 7.14 -4.61
CA TYR A 102 -6.43 7.90 -3.42
C TYR A 102 -5.27 8.86 -3.72
N GLY A 103 -5.14 9.90 -2.93
CA GLY A 103 -4.04 10.86 -3.03
C GLY A 103 -4.36 12.20 -2.39
N PHE A 104 -3.55 13.22 -2.67
CA PHE A 104 -3.80 14.62 -2.29
C PHE A 104 -4.52 15.39 -3.39
N SER A 105 -4.55 14.88 -4.61
CA SER A 105 -5.30 15.45 -5.71
C SER A 105 -6.80 15.51 -5.37
N LYS A 106 -7.42 16.66 -5.65
CA LYS A 106 -8.86 16.83 -5.47
C LYS A 106 -9.71 15.92 -6.36
N LYS A 107 -9.09 15.23 -7.31
CA LYS A 107 -9.73 14.29 -8.24
C LYS A 107 -9.78 12.86 -7.68
N ALA A 108 -9.08 12.58 -6.59
CA ALA A 108 -9.10 11.27 -5.96
C ALA A 108 -10.46 10.96 -5.33
N ASP A 109 -10.83 9.68 -5.29
CA ASP A 109 -12.04 9.22 -4.58
C ASP A 109 -11.89 9.37 -3.07
N ILE A 110 -10.65 9.19 -2.55
CA ILE A 110 -10.27 9.52 -1.18
C ILE A 110 -9.14 10.53 -1.23
N VAL A 111 -9.40 11.73 -0.75
CA VAL A 111 -8.44 12.85 -0.72
C VAL A 111 -7.89 13.03 0.69
N GLY A 112 -6.57 12.86 0.84
CA GLY A 112 -5.84 13.28 2.05
C GLY A 112 -5.57 14.79 2.02
N TYR A 113 -5.65 15.44 3.15
CA TYR A 113 -5.32 16.87 3.29
C TYR A 113 -4.96 17.20 4.74
N ASP A 114 -4.39 18.37 4.98
CA ASP A 114 -4.04 18.90 6.31
C ASP A 114 -3.10 17.95 7.08
N ASP A 115 -2.03 17.48 6.39
CA ASP A 115 -1.05 16.58 6.95
C ASP A 115 -0.06 17.30 7.88
N ASN A 116 -0.01 16.88 9.14
CA ASN A 116 0.79 17.50 10.19
C ASN A 116 1.64 16.44 10.92
N LEU A 117 2.92 16.75 11.14
CA LEU A 117 3.80 15.92 11.96
C LEU A 117 3.34 15.98 13.44
N ILE A 118 3.21 14.80 14.05
CA ILE A 118 3.04 14.67 15.49
C ILE A 118 4.37 14.24 16.09
N SER A 119 4.92 15.05 17.00
CA SER A 119 6.12 14.69 17.77
C SER A 119 5.88 15.00 19.24
N LYS A 120 5.86 13.94 20.06
CA LYS A 120 5.74 14.00 21.53
C LYS A 120 6.56 12.89 22.16
N PRO A 121 6.93 12.99 23.45
CA PRO A 121 7.74 11.96 24.10
C PRO A 121 7.19 10.55 23.91
N GLY A 122 7.99 9.67 23.30
CA GLY A 122 7.66 8.27 23.03
C GLY A 122 6.69 8.03 21.88
N TYR A 123 6.32 9.06 21.11
CA TYR A 123 5.49 8.93 19.92
C TYR A 123 5.91 9.92 18.82
N ILE A 124 6.13 9.41 17.63
CA ILE A 124 6.31 10.21 16.43
C ILE A 124 5.39 9.64 15.34
N GLY A 125 4.70 10.51 14.62
CA GLY A 125 3.74 10.09 13.63
C GLY A 125 3.24 11.26 12.78
N VAL A 126 2.18 11.03 12.03
CA VAL A 126 1.49 12.05 11.24
C VAL A 126 -0.01 11.99 11.50
N ASN A 127 -0.62 13.18 11.59
CA ASN A 127 -2.08 13.34 11.54
C ASN A 127 -2.46 13.91 10.18
N PHE A 128 -3.55 13.45 9.62
CA PHE A 128 -4.14 14.02 8.41
C PHE A 128 -5.65 13.80 8.39
N LYS A 129 -6.33 14.55 7.55
CA LYS A 129 -7.77 14.41 7.35
C LYS A 129 -8.07 13.85 5.97
N THR A 130 -9.22 13.21 5.84
CA THR A 130 -9.70 12.71 4.55
C THR A 130 -11.06 13.29 4.19
N LYS A 131 -11.38 13.27 2.90
CA LYS A 131 -12.70 13.57 2.32
C LYS A 131 -12.91 12.75 1.05
N GLY A 132 -14.13 12.76 0.53
CA GLY A 132 -14.56 11.95 -0.60
C GLY A 132 -15.36 10.76 -0.10
N LEU A 133 -14.97 9.51 -0.43
CA LEU A 133 -15.68 8.30 0.01
C LEU A 133 -15.82 8.21 1.54
N LYS A 134 -14.84 8.74 2.29
CA LYS A 134 -14.87 8.84 3.74
C LYS A 134 -14.27 10.15 4.25
N THR A 135 -14.86 10.68 5.31
CA THR A 135 -14.35 11.84 6.05
C THR A 135 -13.89 11.37 7.42
N LEU A 136 -12.59 11.30 7.63
CA LEU A 136 -11.95 10.80 8.85
C LEU A 136 -10.82 11.75 9.26
N ASP A 137 -10.53 11.78 10.55
CA ASP A 137 -9.33 12.37 11.15
C ASP A 137 -8.41 11.23 11.58
N VAL A 138 -7.25 11.12 10.94
CA VAL A 138 -6.41 9.91 10.94
C VAL A 138 -5.08 10.19 11.58
N ASN A 139 -4.69 9.36 12.56
CA ASN A 139 -3.34 9.30 13.10
C ASN A 139 -2.62 8.06 12.57
N VAL A 140 -1.35 8.23 12.21
CA VAL A 140 -0.46 7.13 11.82
C VAL A 140 0.82 7.21 12.64
N ALA A 141 1.18 6.12 13.30
CA ALA A 141 2.36 6.06 14.18
C ALA A 141 3.70 5.94 13.42
N ILE A 142 3.75 6.37 12.18
CA ILE A 142 4.94 6.45 11.33
C ILE A 142 4.96 7.85 10.72
N PRO A 143 6.04 8.64 10.91
CA PRO A 143 6.11 10.02 10.43
C PRO A 143 6.35 10.09 8.93
N GLY A 144 6.13 11.29 8.38
CA GLY A 144 6.44 11.61 7.00
C GLY A 144 5.27 11.47 6.02
N ARG A 145 5.32 12.24 4.95
CA ARG A 145 4.25 12.31 3.95
C ARG A 145 4.06 11.00 3.18
N PHE A 146 5.13 10.20 3.02
CA PHE A 146 5.03 8.87 2.44
C PHE A 146 4.12 7.94 3.28
N SER A 147 4.12 8.12 4.61
CA SER A 147 3.24 7.36 5.51
C SER A 147 1.77 7.71 5.31
N VAL A 148 1.46 8.96 4.94
CA VAL A 148 0.10 9.37 4.57
C VAL A 148 -0.35 8.62 3.30
N TYR A 149 0.49 8.56 2.26
CA TYR A 149 0.16 7.78 1.05
C TYR A 149 -0.05 6.30 1.35
N ASN A 150 0.82 5.69 2.15
CA ASN A 150 0.68 4.29 2.56
C ASN A 150 -0.60 4.06 3.38
N ALA A 151 -0.91 4.99 4.29
CA ALA A 151 -2.16 4.94 5.07
C ALA A 151 -3.39 5.11 4.18
N LEU A 152 -3.36 6.05 3.22
CA LEU A 152 -4.44 6.22 2.23
C LEU A 152 -4.66 4.95 1.41
N ALA A 153 -3.60 4.28 0.95
CA ALA A 153 -3.71 3.00 0.24
C ALA A 153 -4.37 1.92 1.10
N ALA A 154 -3.90 1.76 2.34
CA ALA A 154 -4.42 0.76 3.27
C ALA A 154 -5.88 1.04 3.66
N MET A 155 -6.21 2.30 4.02
CA MET A 155 -7.57 2.66 4.40
C MET A 155 -8.55 2.59 3.21
N THR A 156 -8.13 2.98 2.00
CA THR A 156 -8.97 2.85 0.81
C THR A 156 -9.34 1.39 0.58
N THR A 157 -8.36 0.49 0.66
CA THR A 157 -8.59 -0.95 0.55
C THR A 157 -9.53 -1.44 1.66
N ALA A 158 -9.31 -1.03 2.90
CA ALA A 158 -10.15 -1.44 4.03
C ALA A 158 -11.59 -0.92 3.91
N ILE A 159 -11.79 0.29 3.41
CA ILE A 159 -13.12 0.86 3.14
C ILE A 159 -13.84 0.02 2.08
N GLU A 160 -13.16 -0.33 0.99
CA GLU A 160 -13.71 -1.18 -0.07
C GLU A 160 -14.02 -2.61 0.41
N MET A 161 -13.30 -3.09 1.41
CA MET A 161 -13.59 -4.36 2.10
C MET A 161 -14.76 -4.26 3.09
N GLY A 162 -15.31 -3.08 3.34
CA GLY A 162 -16.38 -2.86 4.32
C GLY A 162 -15.91 -2.90 5.78
N ILE A 163 -14.63 -2.67 6.05
CA ILE A 163 -14.08 -2.59 7.40
C ILE A 163 -14.59 -1.31 8.09
N SER A 164 -14.92 -1.41 9.37
CA SER A 164 -15.45 -0.27 10.13
C SER A 164 -14.41 0.84 10.30
N ASP A 165 -14.87 2.09 10.35
CA ASP A 165 -14.03 3.27 10.54
C ASP A 165 -13.21 3.16 11.83
N GLU A 166 -13.79 2.64 12.91
CA GLU A 166 -13.10 2.42 14.19
C GLU A 166 -11.91 1.44 14.03
N ALA A 167 -12.12 0.33 13.32
CA ALA A 167 -11.05 -0.65 13.09
C ALA A 167 -9.94 -0.08 12.21
N ILE A 168 -10.27 0.70 11.18
CA ILE A 168 -9.31 1.39 10.31
C ILE A 168 -8.46 2.37 11.13
N LEU A 169 -9.09 3.26 11.88
CA LEU A 169 -8.40 4.28 12.69
C LEU A 169 -7.49 3.63 13.74
N LYS A 170 -7.99 2.61 14.45
CA LYS A 170 -7.20 1.87 15.43
C LYS A 170 -5.98 1.17 14.80
N GLY A 171 -6.17 0.55 13.63
CA GLY A 171 -5.08 -0.13 12.90
C GLY A 171 -3.98 0.84 12.51
N LEU A 172 -4.32 2.01 11.97
CA LEU A 172 -3.37 3.03 11.54
C LEU A 172 -2.65 3.71 12.70
N ASP A 173 -3.34 4.00 13.80
CA ASP A 173 -2.73 4.63 14.99
C ASP A 173 -1.75 3.70 15.73
N THR A 174 -1.92 2.39 15.60
CA THR A 174 -1.09 1.39 16.29
C THR A 174 -0.05 0.72 15.40
N VAL A 175 -0.05 0.99 14.10
CA VAL A 175 0.87 0.34 13.16
C VAL A 175 2.33 0.65 13.49
N LYS A 176 3.16 -0.38 13.47
CA LYS A 176 4.62 -0.28 13.61
C LYS A 176 5.28 -1.13 12.55
N VAL A 177 6.30 -0.60 11.93
CA VAL A 177 7.14 -1.31 10.97
C VAL A 177 8.56 -1.33 11.50
N LYS A 178 9.07 -2.51 11.84
CA LYS A 178 10.45 -2.67 12.35
C LYS A 178 11.45 -2.15 11.33
N GLY A 179 12.43 -1.36 11.82
CA GLY A 179 13.44 -0.78 10.96
C GLY A 179 12.93 0.28 9.99
N ARG A 180 11.82 0.96 10.31
CA ARG A 180 11.28 2.09 9.54
C ARG A 180 10.83 3.18 10.50
N VAL A 181 11.73 4.14 10.78
CA VAL A 181 11.52 5.28 11.70
C VAL A 181 10.89 4.83 13.03
N GLU A 182 11.37 3.71 13.55
CA GLU A 182 10.87 3.11 14.79
C GLU A 182 11.34 3.92 16.00
N ALA A 183 10.38 4.48 16.75
CA ALA A 183 10.69 5.19 17.98
C ALA A 183 11.02 4.21 19.12
N VAL A 184 12.25 4.26 19.61
CA VAL A 184 12.70 3.48 20.75
C VAL A 184 12.48 4.25 22.04
N LYS A 185 11.82 3.61 23.00
CA LYS A 185 11.59 4.21 24.31
C LYS A 185 12.89 4.24 25.10
N VAL A 186 13.41 5.44 25.36
CA VAL A 186 14.63 5.67 26.12
C VAL A 186 14.36 6.61 27.29
N PRO A 187 15.12 6.51 28.39
CA PRO A 187 15.03 7.48 29.48
C PRO A 187 15.55 8.85 29.04
N GLY A 188 14.82 9.93 29.33
CA GLY A 188 15.24 11.31 29.02
C GLY A 188 14.25 12.05 28.09
N ASN A 189 14.63 13.28 27.72
CA ASN A 189 13.80 14.17 26.89
C ASN A 189 14.17 14.10 25.38
N TYR A 190 14.59 12.96 24.92
CA TYR A 190 14.92 12.74 23.51
C TYR A 190 14.21 11.46 22.99
N THR A 191 14.08 11.38 21.68
CA THR A 191 13.52 10.19 21.00
C THR A 191 14.64 9.59 20.15
N LEU A 192 14.92 8.29 20.35
CA LEU A 192 15.81 7.52 19.51
C LEU A 192 14.96 6.88 18.39
N LEU A 193 15.41 7.02 17.15
CA LEU A 193 14.77 6.42 15.98
C LEU A 193 15.70 5.37 15.38
N ILE A 194 15.13 4.25 14.96
CA ILE A 194 15.80 3.21 14.15
C ILE A 194 15.16 3.25 12.77
N ASP A 195 16.00 3.39 11.71
CA ASP A 195 15.57 3.40 10.32
C ASP A 195 16.49 2.49 9.49
#